data_d342fb1285523a81e8265526c107112e
#
_entry.id   d342fb1285523a81e8265526c107112e
#
_cell.length_a   1.000
_cell.length_b   1.000
_cell.length_c   1.000
_cell.angle_alpha   90.00
_cell.angle_beta   90.00
_cell.angle_gamma   90.00
#
_symmetry.space_group_name_H-M   'P 1'
#
loop_
_entity.id
_entity.type
_entity.pdbx_description
1 polymer ?
#
loop_
_entity_poly.entity_id
_entity_poly.type
_entity_poly.pdbx_seq_one_letter_code
_entity_poly.pdbx_strand_id
1 'polypeptide(L)'
;GEFLKLVSSEDTVWVLQNNAPKAETVISYAKKAISNLANSLKDTKLFSNIAGYIRPFFTLDSCSGYKLTMRGTLDGNVIVSSDFMFVACNYAKEGARYGLNITMLFDTETFTIYELNIDTTYLSDSGTESENPLYSVIPYSDSYEQELSDALIKYWGVSSDSITVNVRPESFSINICPQPFLEYSKINNEQFDYYVL
;
A
#
# COMPACT_ATOMS: atom_id res chain seq x y z
N GLY A 1 5.89 -16.92 -4.83
CA GLY A 1 6.67 -16.60 -5.99
C GLY A 1 8.06 -16.08 -5.70
N GLU A 2 8.71 -15.57 -6.69
CA GLU A 2 10.08 -15.05 -6.62
C GLU A 2 10.22 -13.88 -5.62
N PHE A 3 9.20 -13.03 -5.54
CA PHE A 3 9.16 -11.93 -4.57
C PHE A 3 9.39 -12.38 -3.13
N LEU A 4 8.67 -13.41 -2.68
CA LEU A 4 8.80 -13.90 -1.30
C LEU A 4 10.16 -14.53 -1.02
N LYS A 5 10.76 -15.15 -2.03
CA LYS A 5 12.12 -15.66 -1.93
C LYS A 5 13.15 -14.53 -1.84
N LEU A 6 12.94 -13.43 -2.58
CA LEU A 6 13.78 -12.23 -2.48
C LEU A 6 13.70 -11.60 -1.10
N VAL A 7 12.51 -11.46 -0.53
CA VAL A 7 12.29 -10.85 0.80
C VAL A 7 12.98 -11.62 1.91
N SER A 8 13.07 -12.93 1.81
CA SER A 8 13.77 -13.78 2.78
C SER A 8 15.29 -13.85 2.59
N SER A 9 15.84 -13.22 1.55
CA SER A 9 17.28 -13.16 1.28
C SER A 9 17.94 -12.07 2.12
N GLU A 10 19.07 -12.39 2.76
CA GLU A 10 19.88 -11.42 3.50
C GLU A 10 20.53 -10.37 2.60
N ASP A 11 20.66 -10.68 1.30
CA ASP A 11 21.30 -9.83 0.29
C ASP A 11 20.31 -8.98 -0.51
N THR A 12 19.05 -8.86 -0.04
CA THR A 12 18.06 -8.07 -0.73
C THR A 12 18.26 -6.58 -0.47
N VAL A 13 18.28 -5.80 -1.54
CA VAL A 13 18.37 -4.34 -1.51
C VAL A 13 17.29 -3.67 -2.32
N TRP A 14 16.84 -2.53 -1.84
CA TRP A 14 15.93 -1.64 -2.56
C TRP A 14 16.75 -0.54 -3.26
N VAL A 15 16.42 -0.29 -4.50
CA VAL A 15 17.04 0.76 -5.31
C VAL A 15 15.95 1.72 -5.78
N LEU A 16 16.09 3.00 -5.41
CA LEU A 16 15.24 4.05 -5.93
C LEU A 16 15.63 4.33 -7.39
N GLN A 17 14.64 4.30 -8.30
CA GLN A 17 14.89 4.65 -9.70
C GLN A 17 14.96 6.17 -9.85
N ASN A 18 15.99 6.66 -10.55
CA ASN A 18 16.28 8.09 -10.71
C ASN A 18 15.21 8.86 -11.52
N ASN A 19 14.39 8.17 -12.30
CA ASN A 19 13.34 8.79 -13.08
C ASN A 19 12.03 8.80 -12.30
N ALA A 20 11.64 9.96 -11.77
CA ALA A 20 10.33 10.12 -11.16
C ALA A 20 9.23 9.84 -12.21
N PRO A 21 8.25 8.98 -11.90
CA PRO A 21 7.15 8.72 -12.80
C PRO A 21 6.26 9.97 -12.93
N LYS A 22 5.63 10.13 -14.09
CA LYS A 22 4.63 11.18 -14.26
C LYS A 22 3.42 10.92 -13.36
N ALA A 23 2.81 11.97 -12.83
CA ALA A 23 1.68 11.86 -11.90
C ALA A 23 0.51 11.07 -12.49
N GLU A 24 0.21 11.23 -13.78
CA GLU A 24 -0.83 10.46 -14.47
C GLU A 24 -0.52 8.95 -14.48
N THR A 25 0.75 8.59 -14.63
CA THR A 25 1.19 7.18 -14.58
C THR A 25 1.00 6.62 -13.17
N VAL A 26 1.39 7.37 -12.13
CA VAL A 26 1.22 6.99 -10.73
C VAL A 26 -0.25 6.69 -10.44
N ILE A 27 -1.14 7.60 -10.81
CA ILE A 27 -2.58 7.47 -10.58
C ILE A 27 -3.17 6.28 -11.34
N SER A 28 -2.79 6.13 -12.61
CA SER A 28 -3.25 5.02 -13.44
C SER A 28 -2.85 3.67 -12.85
N TYR A 29 -1.61 3.56 -12.41
CA TYR A 29 -1.08 2.32 -11.82
C TYR A 29 -1.70 2.04 -10.45
N ALA A 30 -1.87 3.06 -9.61
CA ALA A 30 -2.54 2.93 -8.32
C ALA A 30 -3.98 2.41 -8.47
N LYS A 31 -4.75 3.01 -9.37
CA LYS A 31 -6.12 2.58 -9.66
C LYS A 31 -6.19 1.15 -10.20
N LYS A 32 -5.22 0.77 -11.04
CA LYS A 32 -5.13 -0.59 -11.57
C LYS A 32 -4.78 -1.61 -10.48
N ALA A 33 -3.84 -1.28 -9.60
CA ALA A 33 -3.48 -2.13 -8.48
C ALA A 33 -4.65 -2.34 -7.50
N ILE A 34 -5.37 -1.27 -7.15
CA ILE A 34 -6.58 -1.35 -6.30
C ILE A 34 -7.67 -2.19 -6.97
N SER A 35 -7.86 -2.05 -8.28
CA SER A 35 -8.85 -2.83 -9.02
C SER A 35 -8.48 -4.32 -9.07
N ASN A 36 -7.19 -4.63 -9.22
CA ASN A 36 -6.68 -6.00 -9.17
C ASN A 36 -6.96 -6.63 -7.79
N LEU A 37 -6.60 -5.94 -6.72
CA LEU A 37 -6.86 -6.43 -5.36
C LEU A 37 -8.37 -6.58 -5.09
N ALA A 38 -9.18 -5.60 -5.49
CA ALA A 38 -10.64 -5.67 -5.33
C ALA A 38 -11.27 -6.86 -6.07
N ASN A 39 -10.78 -7.17 -7.27
CA ASN A 39 -11.23 -8.35 -8.02
C ASN A 39 -10.83 -9.66 -7.34
N SER A 40 -9.65 -9.71 -6.74
CA SER A 40 -9.15 -10.88 -6.01
C SER A 40 -9.86 -11.10 -4.68
N LEU A 41 -10.29 -10.01 -4.03
CA LEU A 41 -11.00 -10.02 -2.76
C LEU A 41 -12.50 -9.72 -2.92
N LYS A 42 -13.08 -10.00 -4.08
CA LYS A 42 -14.48 -9.67 -4.42
C LYS A 42 -15.52 -10.26 -3.45
N ASP A 43 -15.20 -11.38 -2.84
CA ASP A 43 -16.08 -12.04 -1.86
C ASP A 43 -16.00 -11.39 -0.48
N THR A 44 -15.02 -10.50 -0.27
CA THR A 44 -14.85 -9.71 0.94
C THR A 44 -15.55 -8.36 0.76
N LYS A 45 -16.81 -8.29 1.18
CA LYS A 45 -17.66 -7.10 1.00
C LYS A 45 -17.03 -5.82 1.57
N LEU A 46 -16.39 -5.93 2.72
CA LEU A 46 -15.70 -4.80 3.34
C LEU A 46 -14.63 -4.21 2.41
N PHE A 47 -13.78 -5.05 1.82
CA PHE A 47 -12.72 -4.56 0.95
C PHE A 47 -13.28 -3.88 -0.32
N SER A 48 -14.35 -4.40 -0.88
CA SER A 48 -15.03 -3.75 -2.01
C SER A 48 -15.52 -2.35 -1.68
N ASN A 49 -16.05 -2.16 -0.47
CA ASN A 49 -16.46 -0.84 0.02
C ASN A 49 -15.26 0.10 0.19
N ILE A 50 -14.17 -0.38 0.80
CA ILE A 50 -12.93 0.39 0.98
C ILE A 50 -12.34 0.79 -0.37
N ALA A 51 -12.22 -0.14 -1.31
CA ALA A 51 -11.69 0.14 -2.65
C ALA A 51 -12.51 1.18 -3.41
N GLY A 52 -13.83 1.10 -3.32
CA GLY A 52 -14.74 2.10 -3.91
C GLY A 52 -14.59 3.48 -3.28
N TYR A 53 -14.39 3.51 -1.96
CA TYR A 53 -14.23 4.75 -1.20
C TYR A 53 -12.91 5.46 -1.51
N ILE A 54 -11.77 4.75 -1.53
CA ILE A 54 -10.44 5.37 -1.70
C ILE A 54 -10.12 5.76 -3.15
N ARG A 55 -10.71 5.08 -4.14
CA ARG A 55 -10.40 5.30 -5.56
C ARG A 55 -10.53 6.76 -6.02
N PRO A 56 -11.55 7.54 -5.60
CA PRO A 56 -11.67 8.95 -5.98
C PRO A 56 -10.55 9.86 -5.46
N PHE A 57 -9.82 9.44 -4.43
CA PHE A 57 -8.74 10.24 -3.84
C PHE A 57 -7.42 10.15 -4.62
N PHE A 58 -7.30 9.22 -5.56
CA PHE A 58 -6.14 9.16 -6.45
C PHE A 58 -6.25 10.22 -7.54
N THR A 59 -5.79 11.43 -7.23
CA THR A 59 -5.83 12.59 -8.12
C THR A 59 -4.45 13.22 -8.27
N LEU A 60 -4.28 14.10 -9.27
CA LEU A 60 -3.01 14.77 -9.54
C LEU A 60 -2.52 15.61 -8.36
N ASP A 61 -3.44 16.20 -7.62
CA ASP A 61 -3.11 17.11 -6.51
C ASP A 61 -2.83 16.37 -5.19
N SER A 62 -3.20 15.11 -5.10
CA SER A 62 -3.12 14.35 -3.87
C SER A 62 -2.08 13.23 -3.87
N CYS A 63 -1.65 12.76 -5.04
CA CYS A 63 -0.80 11.58 -5.16
C CYS A 63 0.61 11.91 -5.64
N SER A 64 1.57 11.26 -5.01
CA SER A 64 2.95 11.14 -5.49
C SER A 64 3.35 9.67 -5.53
N GLY A 65 4.39 9.35 -6.30
CA GLY A 65 4.87 7.98 -6.39
C GLY A 65 6.34 7.89 -6.72
N TYR A 66 6.92 6.75 -6.34
CA TYR A 66 8.32 6.42 -6.56
C TYR A 66 8.41 5.05 -7.20
N LYS A 67 9.31 4.92 -8.18
CA LYS A 67 9.68 3.62 -8.73
C LYS A 67 10.84 3.05 -7.93
N LEU A 68 10.69 1.81 -7.51
CA LEU A 68 11.67 1.07 -6.74
C LEU A 68 11.98 -0.24 -7.47
N THR A 69 13.23 -0.65 -7.43
CA THR A 69 13.64 -1.99 -7.87
C THR A 69 14.14 -2.75 -6.66
N MET A 70 13.57 -3.90 -6.38
CA MET A 70 14.12 -4.84 -5.41
C MET A 70 15.06 -5.81 -6.13
N ARG A 71 16.29 -5.94 -5.64
CA ARG A 71 17.29 -6.87 -6.15
C ARG A 71 17.74 -7.79 -5.04
N GLY A 72 17.98 -9.03 -5.38
CA GLY A 72 18.50 -10.02 -4.46
C GLY A 72 19.06 -11.23 -5.18
N THR A 73 19.78 -12.06 -4.45
CA THR A 73 20.34 -13.32 -4.95
C THR A 73 19.44 -14.47 -4.53
N LEU A 74 19.04 -15.29 -5.47
CA LEU A 74 18.41 -16.58 -5.20
C LEU A 74 19.49 -17.67 -5.32
N ASP A 75 19.53 -18.57 -4.32
CA ASP A 75 20.44 -19.73 -4.29
C ASP A 75 21.93 -19.35 -4.49
N GLY A 76 22.32 -18.15 -4.05
CA GLY A 76 23.69 -17.65 -4.04
C GLY A 76 24.27 -17.19 -5.38
N ASN A 77 23.59 -17.44 -6.51
CA ASN A 77 24.15 -17.16 -7.84
C ASN A 77 23.19 -16.48 -8.82
N VAL A 78 21.90 -16.44 -8.57
CA VAL A 78 20.93 -15.86 -9.50
C VAL A 78 20.51 -14.47 -8.99
N ILE A 79 20.85 -13.44 -9.74
CA ILE A 79 20.34 -12.08 -9.47
C ILE A 79 18.92 -11.99 -10.01
N VAL A 80 17.99 -11.75 -9.10
CA VAL A 80 16.57 -11.50 -9.42
C VAL A 80 16.27 -10.05 -9.12
N SER A 81 15.52 -9.42 -10.00
CA SER A 81 15.03 -8.07 -9.81
C SER A 81 13.53 -7.98 -10.10
N SER A 82 12.82 -7.21 -9.29
CA SER A 82 11.41 -6.91 -9.49
C SER A 82 11.17 -5.43 -9.31
N ASP A 83 10.35 -4.86 -10.18
CA ASP A 83 10.04 -3.44 -10.16
C ASP A 83 8.73 -3.18 -9.41
N PHE A 84 8.77 -2.17 -8.55
CA PHE A 84 7.67 -1.78 -7.69
C PHE A 84 7.37 -0.29 -7.84
N MET A 85 6.19 0.07 -7.43
CA MET A 85 5.81 1.46 -7.22
C MET A 85 5.31 1.63 -5.79
N PHE A 86 5.87 2.61 -5.10
CA PHE A 86 5.33 3.14 -3.86
C PHE A 86 4.51 4.37 -4.19
N VAL A 87 3.27 4.41 -3.69
CA VAL A 87 2.35 5.53 -3.89
C VAL A 87 1.93 6.07 -2.55
N ALA A 88 1.96 7.39 -2.41
CA ALA A 88 1.41 8.09 -1.27
C ALA A 88 0.37 9.12 -1.76
N CYS A 89 -0.82 9.07 -1.19
CA CYS A 89 -1.88 10.02 -1.44
C CYS A 89 -2.27 10.68 -0.13
N ASN A 90 -2.24 12.02 -0.12
CA ASN A 90 -2.66 12.83 1.02
C ASN A 90 -3.85 13.67 0.59
N TYR A 91 -4.98 13.45 1.21
CA TYR A 91 -6.20 14.20 0.94
C TYR A 91 -6.57 15.02 2.18
N ALA A 92 -6.68 16.32 1.98
CA ALA A 92 -7.18 17.26 2.99
C ALA A 92 -8.20 18.18 2.32
N LYS A 93 -9.44 18.12 2.78
CA LYS A 93 -10.47 19.06 2.33
C LYS A 93 -10.38 20.32 3.19
N GLU A 94 -10.44 21.50 2.55
CA GLU A 94 -10.49 22.77 3.26
C GLU A 94 -11.67 22.81 4.25
N GLY A 95 -11.39 23.20 5.49
CA GLY A 95 -12.38 23.25 6.58
C GLY A 95 -12.77 21.88 7.15
N ALA A 96 -12.16 20.78 6.71
CA ALA A 96 -12.38 19.47 7.30
C ALA A 96 -11.54 19.28 8.56
N ARG A 97 -12.10 18.56 9.52
CA ARG A 97 -11.41 18.20 10.77
C ARG A 97 -10.39 17.07 10.59
N TYR A 98 -10.65 16.21 9.63
CA TYR A 98 -9.81 15.05 9.32
C TYR A 98 -9.41 15.02 7.84
N GLY A 99 -8.19 14.59 7.60
CA GLY A 99 -7.69 14.20 6.29
C GLY A 99 -7.55 12.70 6.15
N LEU A 100 -7.16 12.25 4.97
CA LEU A 100 -6.94 10.85 4.64
C LEU A 100 -5.54 10.68 4.05
N ASN A 101 -4.76 9.76 4.62
CA ASN A 101 -3.46 9.33 4.09
C ASN A 101 -3.58 7.90 3.57
N ILE A 102 -3.18 7.68 2.33
CA ILE A 102 -3.16 6.36 1.72
C ILE A 102 -1.75 6.10 1.23
N THR A 103 -1.15 5.00 1.66
CA THR A 103 0.12 4.52 1.12
C THR A 103 -0.04 3.11 0.59
N MET A 104 0.61 2.79 -0.51
CA MET A 104 0.63 1.44 -1.04
C MET A 104 1.94 1.13 -1.75
N LEU A 105 2.30 -0.15 -1.70
CA LEU A 105 3.40 -0.73 -2.45
C LEU A 105 2.88 -1.88 -3.31
N PHE A 106 3.18 -1.86 -4.59
CA PHE A 106 2.74 -2.89 -5.52
C PHE A 106 3.78 -3.16 -6.61
N ASP A 107 3.73 -4.36 -7.15
CA ASP A 107 4.51 -4.77 -8.31
C ASP A 107 3.98 -4.08 -9.57
N THR A 108 4.83 -3.49 -10.40
CA THR A 108 4.42 -2.72 -11.57
C THR A 108 4.10 -3.59 -12.80
N GLU A 109 4.44 -4.86 -12.76
CA GLU A 109 4.14 -5.82 -13.83
C GLU A 109 2.83 -6.56 -13.54
N THR A 110 2.69 -7.11 -12.33
CA THR A 110 1.53 -7.90 -11.94
C THR A 110 0.41 -7.09 -11.30
N PHE A 111 0.71 -5.87 -10.84
CA PHE A 111 -0.17 -5.02 -10.03
C PHE A 111 -0.63 -5.66 -8.72
N THR A 112 0.15 -6.61 -8.22
CA THR A 112 -0.08 -7.21 -6.91
C THR A 112 0.31 -6.23 -5.82
N ILE A 113 -0.62 -5.89 -4.93
CA ILE A 113 -0.37 -5.05 -3.76
C ILE A 113 0.20 -5.91 -2.65
N TYR A 114 1.29 -5.46 -2.05
CA TYR A 114 1.92 -6.11 -0.90
C TYR A 114 1.76 -5.31 0.39
N GLU A 115 1.47 -4.03 0.27
CA GLU A 115 1.17 -3.14 1.39
C GLU A 115 0.11 -2.14 0.98
N LEU A 116 -0.90 -1.97 1.83
CA LEU A 116 -1.88 -0.90 1.74
C LEU A 116 -2.18 -0.40 3.14
N ASN A 117 -1.94 0.88 3.38
CA ASN A 117 -2.28 1.56 4.62
C ASN A 117 -3.20 2.74 4.32
N ILE A 118 -4.25 2.88 5.10
CA ILE A 118 -5.18 3.99 5.06
C ILE A 118 -5.33 4.52 6.48
N ASP A 119 -4.90 5.76 6.70
CA ASP A 119 -4.97 6.41 7.99
C ASP A 119 -5.73 7.72 7.90
N THR A 120 -6.46 8.06 8.94
CA THR A 120 -7.05 9.38 9.09
C THR A 120 -6.11 10.27 9.88
N THR A 121 -5.97 11.51 9.43
CA THR A 121 -5.14 12.53 10.08
C THR A 121 -6.01 13.63 10.63
N TYR A 122 -5.82 13.97 11.89
CA TYR A 122 -6.45 15.12 12.51
C TYR A 122 -5.80 16.41 12.00
N LEU A 123 -6.61 17.31 11.45
CA LEU A 123 -6.12 18.53 10.81
C LEU A 123 -6.26 19.79 11.67
N SER A 124 -7.37 19.96 12.38
CA SER A 124 -7.60 21.13 13.23
C SER A 124 -8.78 20.98 14.18
N ASP A 125 -8.76 21.76 15.29
CA ASP A 125 -9.88 21.86 16.23
C ASP A 125 -11.05 22.71 15.69
N SER A 126 -10.79 23.51 14.65
CA SER A 126 -11.73 24.49 14.10
C SER A 126 -12.35 24.00 12.78
N GLY A 127 -13.12 22.98 12.82
CA GLY A 127 -13.84 22.53 11.66
C GLY A 127 -15.24 22.09 12.04
N THR A 128 -16.16 22.01 11.07
CA THR A 128 -17.39 21.26 11.27
C THR A 128 -17.00 19.84 11.68
N GLU A 129 -17.69 19.25 12.63
CA GLU A 129 -17.56 17.84 13.01
C GLU A 129 -17.91 16.95 11.79
N SER A 130 -17.08 17.02 10.75
CA SER A 130 -17.12 16.00 9.71
C SER A 130 -16.62 14.72 10.36
N GLU A 131 -17.47 13.73 10.38
CA GLU A 131 -17.14 12.40 10.85
C GLU A 131 -15.83 11.95 10.22
N ASN A 132 -15.02 11.22 10.98
CA ASN A 132 -13.81 10.58 10.45
C ASN A 132 -14.18 9.87 9.14
N PRO A 133 -13.46 10.12 8.04
CA PRO A 133 -13.84 9.63 6.71
C PRO A 133 -14.04 8.11 6.62
N LEU A 134 -13.32 7.33 7.41
CA LEU A 134 -13.42 5.87 7.39
C LEU A 134 -14.59 5.29 8.20
N TYR A 135 -15.17 6.05 9.12
CA TYR A 135 -16.27 5.55 9.98
C TYR A 135 -17.52 5.13 9.17
N SER A 136 -17.78 5.79 8.06
CA SER A 136 -18.90 5.45 7.18
C SER A 136 -18.65 4.21 6.31
N VAL A 137 -17.39 3.80 6.17
CA VAL A 137 -16.96 2.74 5.25
C VAL A 137 -16.63 1.45 5.97
N ILE A 138 -16.08 1.57 7.18
CA ILE A 138 -15.70 0.44 8.03
C ILE A 138 -16.71 0.33 9.19
N PRO A 139 -17.79 -0.44 9.01
CA PRO A 139 -18.69 -0.74 10.12
C PRO A 139 -17.96 -1.63 11.13
N TYR A 140 -18.26 -1.45 12.40
CA TYR A 140 -17.66 -2.26 13.45
C TYR A 140 -18.07 -3.74 13.32
N SER A 141 -17.09 -4.63 13.17
CA SER A 141 -17.27 -6.09 13.23
C SER A 141 -15.95 -6.77 13.52
N ASP A 142 -15.93 -7.64 14.51
CA ASP A 142 -14.74 -8.41 14.89
C ASP A 142 -14.36 -9.48 13.85
N SER A 143 -15.24 -9.81 12.90
CA SER A 143 -14.99 -10.84 11.89
C SER A 143 -14.18 -10.35 10.69
N TYR A 144 -14.08 -9.04 10.46
CA TYR A 144 -13.48 -8.51 9.22
C TYR A 144 -11.98 -8.79 9.09
N GLU A 145 -11.23 -8.75 10.18
CA GLU A 145 -9.80 -9.06 10.14
C GLU A 145 -9.57 -10.51 9.72
N GLN A 146 -10.38 -11.44 10.22
CA GLN A 146 -10.26 -12.85 9.87
C GLN A 146 -10.68 -13.11 8.41
N GLU A 147 -11.79 -12.52 7.96
CA GLU A 147 -12.24 -12.65 6.58
C GLU A 147 -11.22 -12.13 5.57
N LEU A 148 -10.60 -10.97 5.87
CA LEU A 148 -9.53 -10.40 5.06
C LEU A 148 -8.28 -11.27 5.07
N SER A 149 -7.86 -11.75 6.24
CA SER A 149 -6.70 -12.64 6.36
C SER A 149 -6.87 -13.90 5.53
N ASP A 150 -8.02 -14.54 5.59
CA ASP A 150 -8.33 -15.76 4.82
C ASP A 150 -8.29 -15.50 3.30
N ALA A 151 -8.79 -14.35 2.86
CA ALA A 151 -8.74 -13.95 1.46
C ALA A 151 -7.30 -13.61 1.00
N LEU A 152 -6.50 -12.94 1.83
CA LEU A 152 -5.13 -12.56 1.53
C LEU A 152 -4.17 -13.75 1.51
N ILE A 153 -4.40 -14.79 2.31
CA ILE A 153 -3.68 -16.07 2.25
C ILE A 153 -3.73 -16.62 0.81
N LYS A 154 -4.90 -16.59 0.19
CA LYS A 154 -5.09 -17.03 -1.20
C LYS A 154 -4.47 -16.06 -2.20
N TYR A 155 -4.65 -14.76 -1.98
CA TYR A 155 -4.15 -13.72 -2.87
C TYR A 155 -2.62 -13.72 -2.95
N TRP A 156 -1.93 -13.80 -1.81
CA TRP A 156 -0.47 -13.82 -1.74
C TRP A 156 0.15 -15.23 -1.81
N GLY A 157 -0.63 -16.28 -1.59
CA GLY A 157 -0.12 -17.65 -1.56
C GLY A 157 0.84 -17.92 -0.40
N VAL A 158 0.55 -17.36 0.78
CA VAL A 158 1.39 -17.43 1.98
C VAL A 158 0.62 -18.05 3.17
N SER A 159 1.33 -18.35 4.27
CA SER A 159 0.72 -18.76 5.51
C SER A 159 0.10 -17.57 6.27
N SER A 160 -0.79 -17.85 7.21
CA SER A 160 -1.42 -16.83 8.07
C SER A 160 -0.42 -16.01 8.87
N ASP A 161 0.71 -16.61 9.28
CA ASP A 161 1.76 -15.93 10.05
C ASP A 161 2.50 -14.85 9.26
N SER A 162 2.35 -14.89 7.93
CA SER A 162 2.97 -13.92 7.00
C SER A 162 2.06 -12.73 6.67
N ILE A 163 0.94 -12.58 7.37
CA ILE A 163 -0.06 -11.55 7.06
C ILE A 163 -0.32 -10.70 8.29
N THR A 164 -0.34 -9.38 8.09
CA THR A 164 -0.81 -8.43 9.08
C THR A 164 -2.03 -7.70 8.53
N VAL A 165 -3.12 -7.71 9.28
CA VAL A 165 -4.38 -7.03 8.96
C VAL A 165 -4.81 -6.20 10.15
N ASN A 166 -5.18 -4.95 9.91
CA ASN A 166 -5.79 -4.08 10.89
C ASN A 166 -7.04 -3.41 10.28
N VAL A 167 -8.17 -3.61 10.93
CA VAL A 167 -9.44 -3.01 10.50
C VAL A 167 -10.00 -2.18 11.65
N ARG A 168 -9.81 -0.87 11.57
CA ARG A 168 -10.32 0.10 12.54
C ARG A 168 -10.96 1.27 11.79
N PRO A 169 -11.95 1.96 12.38
CA PRO A 169 -12.56 3.14 11.75
C PRO A 169 -11.59 4.30 11.50
N GLU A 170 -10.48 4.36 12.23
CA GLU A 170 -9.44 5.38 12.09
C GLU A 170 -8.26 4.95 11.23
N SER A 171 -8.06 3.63 11.04
CA SER A 171 -6.96 3.09 10.24
C SER A 171 -7.27 1.71 9.69
N PHE A 172 -6.86 1.49 8.46
CA PHE A 172 -6.96 0.20 7.79
C PHE A 172 -5.60 -0.17 7.22
N SER A 173 -5.14 -1.39 7.45
CA SER A 173 -3.91 -1.85 6.82
C SER A 173 -3.93 -3.34 6.51
N ILE A 174 -3.34 -3.68 5.39
CA ILE A 174 -3.01 -5.03 4.98
C ILE A 174 -1.55 -5.08 4.54
N ASN A 175 -0.77 -5.97 5.11
CA ASN A 175 0.66 -6.07 4.84
C ASN A 175 1.09 -7.54 4.82
N ILE A 176 2.03 -7.84 3.92
CA ILE A 176 2.74 -9.11 3.96
C ILE A 176 3.91 -9.03 4.96
N CYS A 177 4.23 -10.13 5.63
CA CYS A 177 5.30 -10.22 6.62
C CYS A 177 6.30 -11.35 6.23
N PRO A 178 7.63 -11.23 6.44
CA PRO A 178 8.29 -10.04 6.99
C PRO A 178 8.10 -8.83 6.07
N GLN A 179 7.99 -7.67 6.66
CA GLN A 179 7.79 -6.44 5.91
C GLN A 179 9.09 -6.08 5.17
N PRO A 180 9.14 -6.19 3.84
CA PRO A 180 10.26 -5.66 3.07
C PRO A 180 10.16 -4.15 2.91
N PHE A 181 9.19 -3.52 3.58
CA PHE A 181 8.66 -2.22 3.21
C PHE A 181 9.39 -1.10 3.90
N LEU A 182 9.63 -0.11 3.10
CA LEU A 182 10.22 1.14 3.52
C LEU A 182 9.14 2.00 4.16
N GLU A 183 9.40 2.48 5.35
CA GLU A 183 8.59 3.54 5.90
C GLU A 183 8.69 4.78 4.99
N TYR A 184 7.57 5.47 4.76
CA TYR A 184 7.52 6.66 3.92
C TYR A 184 8.59 7.70 4.30
N SER A 185 8.88 7.86 5.59
CA SER A 185 9.94 8.71 6.11
C SER A 185 11.34 8.34 5.61
N LYS A 186 11.58 7.07 5.29
CA LYS A 186 12.85 6.59 4.73
C LYS A 186 12.97 6.88 3.24
N ILE A 187 11.87 6.90 2.50
CA ILE A 187 11.87 7.23 1.07
C ILE A 187 12.23 8.70 0.83
N ASN A 188 11.84 9.59 1.74
CA ASN A 188 12.16 11.03 1.68
C ASN A 188 13.52 11.40 2.28
N ASN A 189 14.24 10.47 2.88
CA ASN A 189 15.57 10.69 3.42
C ASN A 189 16.65 10.34 2.40
N GLU A 190 17.73 11.13 2.38
CA GLU A 190 18.94 10.95 1.54
C GLU A 190 19.60 9.57 1.71
N GLN A 191 19.16 8.75 2.65
CA GLN A 191 19.65 7.38 2.85
C GLN A 191 19.43 6.46 1.63
N PHE A 192 18.54 6.80 0.71
CA PHE A 192 18.34 6.05 -0.52
C PHE A 192 19.46 6.21 -1.53
N ASP A 193 20.23 7.30 -1.47
CA ASP A 193 21.38 7.51 -2.35
C ASP A 193 22.49 6.46 -2.17
N TYR A 194 22.51 5.77 -1.03
CA TYR A 194 23.48 4.69 -0.76
C TYR A 194 23.16 3.37 -1.44
N TYR A 195 21.93 3.20 -1.94
CA TYR A 195 21.49 1.99 -2.64
C TYR A 195 21.38 2.17 -4.15
N VAL A 196 21.70 3.34 -4.65
CA VAL A 196 21.78 3.62 -6.08
C VAL A 196 23.19 3.26 -6.55
N LEU A 197 23.33 2.10 -7.14
CA LEU A 197 24.54 1.68 -7.85
C LEU A 197 24.46 2.14 -9.30
#